data_d26493574711498876b8bca0f842acc7
#
_entry.id   d26493574711498876b8bca0f842acc7
#
_cell.length_a   1.000
_cell.length_b   1.000
_cell.length_c   1.000
_cell.angle_alpha   90.00
_cell.angle_beta   90.00
_cell.angle_gamma   90.00
#
_symmetry.space_group_name_H-M   'P 1'
#
loop_
_entity.id
_entity.type
_entity.pdbx_description
1 polymer ?
#
loop_
_entity_poly.entity_id
_entity_poly.type
_entity_poly.pdbx_seq_one_letter_code
_entity_poly.pdbx_strand_id
1 'polypeptide(L)'
;DRLRSRGLGDVYKRQVVDCGLSFPDDDMLGVDLVIPDVTFLKDNIDKVKGFVVTHGHEDHIGAFPYVIKDVNKPIYATKLTMGIIETKFREHNLIATTKRKIVNYGQSIILGKFRIEFIRTNHSIADSAALAIHTPAGVIFHTGDFKVDYTPVFGEPIDLQRMGEIGKKGVLALLCDSTNVMRPGYTMSEKTVGKTFENIFDENKKKRIIV
;
A
#
# COMPACT_ATOMS: atom_id res chain seq x y z
N ASP A 1 7.23 24.74 27.10
CA ASP A 1 7.95 25.40 26.02
C ASP A 1 9.34 24.80 25.70
N ARG A 2 10.02 24.17 26.66
CA ARG A 2 11.33 23.53 26.41
C ARG A 2 11.24 22.21 25.63
N LEU A 3 10.08 21.58 25.55
CA LEU A 3 9.83 20.38 24.73
C LEU A 3 9.61 20.72 23.24
N ARG A 4 9.24 21.97 22.92
CA ARG A 4 9.03 22.42 21.54
C ARG A 4 10.33 22.65 20.76
N SER A 5 11.46 22.94 21.42
CA SER A 5 12.68 23.35 20.73
C SER A 5 13.65 22.22 20.37
N ARG A 6 13.52 21.02 20.92
CA ARG A 6 14.49 19.91 20.73
C ARG A 6 14.11 18.85 19.69
N GLY A 7 13.01 18.98 19.03
CA GLY A 7 12.56 17.96 18.07
C GLY A 7 11.78 18.47 16.88
N LEU A 8 11.40 19.73 16.90
CA LEU A 8 10.46 20.29 15.92
C LEU A 8 11.03 20.45 14.51
N GLY A 9 12.35 20.57 14.35
CA GLY A 9 12.97 20.68 13.02
C GLY A 9 12.72 19.50 12.10
N ASP A 10 12.53 18.31 12.67
CA ASP A 10 12.29 17.06 11.90
C ASP A 10 10.89 16.49 12.04
N VAL A 11 10.08 16.97 12.97
CA VAL A 11 8.64 16.65 13.12
C VAL A 11 7.85 17.11 11.89
N TYR A 12 8.42 17.96 11.07
CA TYR A 12 7.81 18.49 9.85
C TYR A 12 8.14 17.71 8.57
N LYS A 13 8.95 16.64 8.65
CA LYS A 13 9.15 15.75 7.49
C LYS A 13 7.99 14.75 7.43
N ARG A 14 7.41 14.60 6.25
CA ARG A 14 6.20 13.82 6.03
C ARG A 14 6.46 12.74 5.00
N GLN A 15 5.90 11.59 5.22
CA GLN A 15 5.76 10.52 4.26
C GLN A 15 4.26 10.34 3.98
N VAL A 16 3.95 10.05 2.74
CA VAL A 16 2.59 9.67 2.34
C VAL A 16 2.60 8.17 2.17
N VAL A 17 1.71 7.49 2.85
CA VAL A 17 1.48 6.05 2.66
C VAL A 17 0.28 5.92 1.74
N ASP A 18 0.49 5.27 0.60
CA ASP A 18 -0.45 5.09 -0.48
C ASP A 18 -0.93 6.41 -1.13
N CYS A 19 -1.59 6.32 -2.26
CA CYS A 19 -2.16 7.45 -3.00
C CYS A 19 -3.30 6.92 -3.89
N GLY A 20 -4.36 6.48 -3.24
CA GLY A 20 -5.50 5.83 -3.86
C GLY A 20 -6.53 6.80 -4.41
N LEU A 21 -7.42 6.26 -5.22
CA LEU A 21 -8.65 6.92 -5.66
C LEU A 21 -9.87 6.20 -5.05
N SER A 22 -11.00 6.87 -5.10
CA SER A 22 -12.32 6.26 -4.89
C SER A 22 -13.14 6.33 -6.18
N PHE A 23 -14.05 5.40 -6.32
CA PHE A 23 -15.07 5.50 -7.37
C PHE A 23 -16.18 6.46 -6.89
N PRO A 24 -16.78 7.23 -7.81
CA PRO A 24 -17.88 8.11 -7.46
C PRO A 24 -19.12 7.32 -7.02
N ASP A 25 -19.90 7.91 -6.13
CA ASP A 25 -21.22 7.38 -5.77
C ASP A 25 -22.23 7.62 -6.90
N ASP A 26 -23.33 6.87 -6.90
CA ASP A 26 -24.35 6.88 -7.97
C ASP A 26 -25.00 8.27 -8.20
N ASP A 27 -24.96 9.14 -7.22
CA ASP A 27 -25.48 10.52 -7.28
C ASP A 27 -24.47 11.53 -7.85
N MET A 28 -23.21 11.14 -8.04
CA MET A 28 -22.14 11.98 -8.60
C MET A 28 -22.13 11.93 -10.13
N LEU A 29 -23.19 12.40 -10.76
CA LEU A 29 -23.34 12.35 -12.22
C LEU A 29 -22.24 13.13 -12.94
N GLY A 30 -21.57 12.47 -13.90
CA GLY A 30 -20.48 13.06 -14.70
C GLY A 30 -19.13 13.13 -13.99
N VAL A 31 -18.99 12.49 -12.84
CA VAL A 31 -17.72 12.31 -12.13
C VAL A 31 -17.17 10.91 -12.46
N ASP A 32 -15.98 10.85 -13.04
CA ASP A 32 -15.34 9.58 -13.38
C ASP A 32 -14.50 9.01 -12.23
N LEU A 33 -13.83 9.88 -11.46
CA LEU A 33 -12.90 9.51 -10.40
C LEU A 33 -12.96 10.51 -9.24
N VAL A 34 -12.80 10.00 -8.02
CA VAL A 34 -12.63 10.82 -6.82
C VAL A 34 -11.20 10.66 -6.33
N ILE A 35 -10.44 11.74 -6.26
CA ILE A 35 -9.05 11.76 -5.80
C ILE A 35 -8.92 12.53 -4.48
N PRO A 36 -7.92 12.24 -3.65
CA PRO A 36 -7.73 12.96 -2.39
C PRO A 36 -7.36 14.43 -2.62
N ASP A 37 -7.84 15.31 -1.75
CA ASP A 37 -7.34 16.68 -1.67
C ASP A 37 -5.90 16.68 -1.16
N VAL A 38 -4.99 17.16 -1.99
CA VAL A 38 -3.56 17.23 -1.68
C VAL A 38 -3.06 18.64 -1.39
N THR A 39 -3.96 19.59 -1.18
CA THR A 39 -3.62 20.98 -0.86
C THR A 39 -2.63 21.07 0.30
N PHE A 40 -2.87 20.31 1.37
CA PHE A 40 -1.95 20.26 2.50
C PHE A 40 -0.53 19.78 2.12
N LEU A 41 -0.40 18.84 1.18
CA LEU A 41 0.91 18.37 0.71
C LEU A 41 1.59 19.41 -0.17
N LYS A 42 0.81 20.15 -0.99
CA LYS A 42 1.31 21.25 -1.83
C LYS A 42 1.87 22.37 -0.97
N ASP A 43 1.13 22.80 0.04
CA ASP A 43 1.53 23.86 0.97
C ASP A 43 2.76 23.48 1.83
N ASN A 44 3.03 22.18 1.95
CA ASN A 44 4.15 21.65 2.72
C ASN A 44 5.12 20.83 1.87
N ILE A 45 5.25 21.13 0.59
CA ILE A 45 5.99 20.31 -0.39
C ILE A 45 7.44 20.05 0.03
N ASP A 46 8.11 21.00 0.66
CA ASP A 46 9.50 20.85 1.13
C ASP A 46 9.64 19.82 2.25
N LYS A 47 8.59 19.61 3.00
CA LYS A 47 8.53 18.65 4.10
C LYS A 47 8.21 17.23 3.61
N VAL A 48 7.51 17.08 2.48
CA VAL A 48 7.18 15.78 1.89
C VAL A 48 8.45 15.13 1.33
N LYS A 49 8.77 13.91 1.78
CA LYS A 49 10.00 13.20 1.41
C LYS A 49 9.78 12.08 0.40
N GLY A 50 8.57 11.57 0.29
CA GLY A 50 8.20 10.53 -0.66
C GLY A 50 6.88 9.87 -0.35
N PHE A 51 6.47 9.05 -1.29
CA PHE A 51 5.34 8.15 -1.17
C PHE A 51 5.85 6.74 -0.92
N VAL A 52 5.22 6.02 -0.01
CA VAL A 52 5.53 4.61 0.29
C VAL A 52 4.26 3.83 0.04
N VAL A 53 4.33 2.83 -0.82
CA VAL A 53 3.14 2.13 -1.32
C VAL A 53 3.09 0.72 -0.80
N THR A 54 1.95 0.33 -0.25
CA THR A 54 1.72 -1.00 0.33
C THR A 54 1.48 -2.05 -0.76
N HIS A 55 0.62 -1.76 -1.73
CA HIS A 55 0.28 -2.69 -2.82
C HIS A 55 -0.37 -1.97 -4.02
N GLY A 56 -0.70 -2.72 -5.06
CA GLY A 56 -1.06 -2.18 -6.38
C GLY A 56 -2.55 -2.05 -6.69
N HIS A 57 -3.46 -2.11 -5.71
CA HIS A 57 -4.89 -1.85 -5.97
C HIS A 57 -5.18 -0.36 -6.21
N GLU A 58 -6.28 -0.08 -6.91
CA GLU A 58 -6.64 1.28 -7.35
C GLU A 58 -6.88 2.25 -6.18
N ASP A 59 -7.50 1.78 -5.13
CA ASP A 59 -7.74 2.52 -3.89
C ASP A 59 -6.46 2.80 -3.07
N HIS A 60 -5.30 2.30 -3.54
CA HIS A 60 -3.97 2.58 -2.98
C HIS A 60 -3.02 3.28 -3.94
N ILE A 61 -3.20 3.16 -5.27
CA ILE A 61 -2.30 3.76 -6.25
C ILE A 61 -3.00 4.61 -7.32
N GLY A 62 -4.31 4.54 -7.43
CA GLY A 62 -5.04 5.08 -8.59
C GLY A 62 -4.95 6.59 -8.74
N ALA A 63 -4.75 7.34 -7.67
CA ALA A 63 -4.62 8.80 -7.74
C ALA A 63 -3.23 9.29 -8.14
N PHE A 64 -2.20 8.43 -8.21
CA PHE A 64 -0.84 8.85 -8.55
C PHE A 64 -0.74 9.68 -9.84
N PRO A 65 -1.38 9.33 -10.97
CA PRO A 65 -1.26 10.11 -12.20
C PRO A 65 -1.73 11.56 -12.07
N TYR A 66 -2.59 11.82 -11.12
CA TYR A 66 -3.16 13.15 -10.86
C TYR A 66 -2.32 13.89 -9.81
N VAL A 67 -2.06 13.25 -8.69
CA VAL A 67 -1.38 13.84 -7.52
C VAL A 67 0.08 14.15 -7.80
N ILE A 68 0.79 13.30 -8.57
CA ILE A 68 2.23 13.48 -8.82
C ILE A 68 2.54 14.72 -9.65
N LYS A 69 1.57 15.27 -10.38
CA LYS A 69 1.73 16.51 -11.13
C LYS A 69 1.94 17.70 -10.19
N ASP A 70 1.29 17.66 -9.05
CA ASP A 70 1.37 18.72 -8.02
C ASP A 70 2.42 18.39 -6.94
N VAL A 71 2.54 17.12 -6.56
CA VAL A 71 3.41 16.65 -5.47
C VAL A 71 4.43 15.65 -6.04
N ASN A 72 5.36 16.13 -6.88
CA ASN A 72 6.37 15.27 -7.51
C ASN A 72 7.47 14.89 -6.52
N LYS A 73 7.27 13.80 -5.81
CA LYS A 73 8.22 13.21 -4.86
C LYS A 73 8.52 11.74 -5.20
N PRO A 74 9.66 11.20 -4.76
CA PRO A 74 10.00 9.80 -5.02
C PRO A 74 8.94 8.84 -4.51
N ILE A 75 8.67 7.78 -5.29
CA ILE A 75 7.74 6.69 -4.95
C ILE A 75 8.56 5.45 -4.66
N TYR A 76 8.23 4.78 -3.57
CA TYR A 76 8.86 3.55 -3.09
C TYR A 76 7.80 2.45 -3.02
N ALA A 77 8.00 1.35 -3.72
CA ALA A 77 7.06 0.23 -3.77
C ALA A 77 7.80 -1.08 -4.07
N THR A 78 7.14 -2.20 -3.85
CA THR A 78 7.58 -3.51 -4.30
C THR A 78 7.56 -3.60 -5.83
N LYS A 79 8.15 -4.64 -6.39
CA LYS A 79 8.42 -4.73 -7.84
C LYS A 79 7.14 -4.74 -8.68
N LEU A 80 6.16 -5.57 -8.32
CA LEU A 80 4.89 -5.66 -9.06
C LEU A 80 4.09 -4.37 -8.92
N THR A 81 3.95 -3.87 -7.70
CA THR A 81 3.27 -2.60 -7.41
C THR A 81 3.87 -1.45 -8.23
N MET A 82 5.21 -1.38 -8.29
CA MET A 82 5.89 -0.38 -9.10
C MET A 82 5.60 -0.55 -10.61
N GLY A 83 5.56 -1.79 -11.10
CA GLY A 83 5.21 -2.07 -12.50
C GLY A 83 3.80 -1.60 -12.87
N ILE A 84 2.83 -1.78 -11.97
CA ILE A 84 1.46 -1.30 -12.17
C ILE A 84 1.43 0.24 -12.20
N ILE A 85 2.09 0.90 -11.26
CA ILE A 85 2.23 2.37 -11.24
C ILE A 85 2.88 2.87 -12.53
N GLU A 86 3.92 2.20 -13.02
CA GLU A 86 4.59 2.58 -14.27
C GLU A 86 3.69 2.45 -15.48
N THR A 87 2.79 1.48 -15.53
CA THR A 87 1.82 1.36 -16.62
C THR A 87 0.90 2.58 -16.65
N LYS A 88 0.35 2.98 -15.52
CA LYS A 88 -0.44 4.21 -15.38
C LYS A 88 0.35 5.46 -15.80
N PHE A 89 1.62 5.54 -15.41
CA PHE A 89 2.47 6.68 -15.75
C PHE A 89 2.80 6.75 -17.23
N ARG A 90 2.87 5.62 -17.95
CA ARG A 90 3.01 5.62 -19.43
C ARG A 90 1.78 6.22 -20.10
N GLU A 91 0.58 5.82 -19.66
CA GLU A 91 -0.68 6.36 -20.18
C GLU A 91 -0.82 7.87 -19.99
N HIS A 92 -0.25 8.39 -18.89
CA HIS A 92 -0.28 9.82 -18.56
C HIS A 92 1.00 10.59 -18.92
N ASN A 93 1.97 9.99 -19.63
CA ASN A 93 3.26 10.60 -20.03
C ASN A 93 4.12 11.10 -18.84
N LEU A 94 4.08 10.39 -17.70
CA LEU A 94 4.74 10.79 -16.44
C LEU A 94 6.04 10.03 -16.16
N ILE A 95 6.39 9.05 -17.00
CA ILE A 95 7.57 8.19 -16.79
C ILE A 95 8.87 8.99 -16.66
N ALA A 96 9.09 9.95 -17.54
CA ALA A 96 10.34 10.70 -17.58
C ALA A 96 10.51 11.68 -16.40
N THR A 97 9.42 12.12 -15.80
CA THR A 97 9.41 13.18 -14.79
C THR A 97 9.37 12.67 -13.35
N THR A 98 9.08 11.39 -13.15
CA THR A 98 8.87 10.81 -11.82
C THR A 98 10.05 9.95 -11.35
N LYS A 99 10.40 10.05 -10.06
CA LYS A 99 11.42 9.21 -9.44
C LYS A 99 10.76 8.00 -8.77
N ARG A 100 11.15 6.80 -9.19
CA ARG A 100 10.59 5.52 -8.72
C ARG A 100 11.71 4.64 -8.19
N LYS A 101 11.47 3.96 -7.09
CA LYS A 101 12.45 3.07 -6.44
C LYS A 101 11.77 1.79 -5.99
N ILE A 102 12.25 0.68 -6.50
CA ILE A 102 11.82 -0.65 -6.07
C ILE A 102 12.47 -0.97 -4.73
N VAL A 103 11.68 -1.50 -3.79
CA VAL A 103 12.12 -1.95 -2.48
C VAL A 103 11.71 -3.42 -2.32
N ASN A 104 12.64 -4.26 -1.88
CA ASN A 104 12.36 -5.67 -1.61
C ASN A 104 11.95 -5.87 -0.14
N TYR A 105 11.26 -6.98 0.15
CA TYR A 105 10.95 -7.36 1.52
C TYR A 105 12.21 -7.49 2.37
N GLY A 106 12.10 -7.09 3.64
CA GLY A 106 13.21 -7.03 4.58
C GLY A 106 14.12 -5.82 4.39
N GLN A 107 14.00 -5.08 3.27
CA GLN A 107 14.74 -3.83 3.08
C GLN A 107 14.06 -2.67 3.81
N SER A 108 14.88 -1.71 4.19
CA SER A 108 14.42 -0.46 4.77
C SER A 108 14.86 0.73 3.93
N ILE A 109 14.00 1.72 3.85
CA ILE A 109 14.34 3.04 3.29
C ILE A 109 14.41 4.08 4.41
N ILE A 110 15.18 5.13 4.19
CA ILE A 110 15.32 6.25 5.14
C ILE A 110 14.75 7.51 4.49
N LEU A 111 13.71 8.05 5.11
CA LEU A 111 13.06 9.30 4.70
C LEU A 111 13.10 10.30 5.86
N GLY A 112 14.14 11.09 5.90
CA GLY A 112 14.43 11.98 7.05
C GLY A 112 14.86 11.18 8.28
N LYS A 113 14.12 11.28 9.38
CA LYS A 113 14.36 10.49 10.61
C LYS A 113 13.56 9.19 10.66
N PHE A 114 12.76 8.91 9.64
CA PHE A 114 11.97 7.69 9.58
C PHE A 114 12.73 6.61 8.81
N ARG A 115 12.80 5.42 9.39
CA ARG A 115 13.23 4.21 8.70
C ARG A 115 12.00 3.34 8.49
N ILE A 116 11.70 3.05 7.24
CA ILE A 116 10.51 2.30 6.85
C ILE A 116 10.95 0.97 6.28
N GLU A 117 10.57 -0.11 6.93
CA GLU A 117 10.85 -1.49 6.55
C GLU A 117 9.63 -2.09 5.84
N PHE A 118 9.87 -2.73 4.69
CA PHE A 118 8.85 -3.44 3.93
C PHE A 118 8.81 -4.91 4.38
N ILE A 119 7.65 -5.35 4.84
CA ILE A 119 7.44 -6.69 5.39
C ILE A 119 6.41 -7.39 4.51
N ARG A 120 6.71 -8.64 4.11
CA ARG A 120 5.82 -9.39 3.25
C ARG A 120 4.49 -9.67 3.94
N THR A 121 3.41 -9.39 3.21
CA THR A 121 2.06 -9.78 3.59
C THR A 121 1.36 -10.50 2.42
N ASN A 122 0.23 -11.12 2.67
CA ASN A 122 -0.63 -11.70 1.64
C ASN A 122 -1.89 -10.86 1.50
N HIS A 123 -2.34 -10.70 0.27
CA HIS A 123 -3.57 -10.04 -0.09
C HIS A 123 -4.10 -10.65 -1.40
N SER A 124 -5.21 -10.17 -1.94
CA SER A 124 -5.76 -10.60 -3.22
C SER A 124 -4.92 -10.18 -4.44
N ILE A 125 -3.92 -9.35 -4.23
CA ILE A 125 -2.89 -9.02 -5.22
C ILE A 125 -1.52 -9.44 -4.70
N ALA A 126 -0.67 -9.96 -5.58
CA ALA A 126 0.69 -10.35 -5.22
C ALA A 126 1.57 -9.13 -4.89
N ASP A 127 2.68 -9.40 -4.18
CA ASP A 127 3.71 -8.42 -3.87
C ASP A 127 3.26 -7.29 -2.92
N SER A 128 2.24 -7.57 -2.08
CA SER A 128 1.75 -6.65 -1.04
C SER A 128 2.70 -6.58 0.16
N ALA A 129 2.83 -5.41 0.77
CA ALA A 129 3.71 -5.16 1.90
C ALA A 129 3.01 -4.47 3.05
N ALA A 130 3.26 -4.96 4.27
CA ALA A 130 3.09 -4.19 5.48
C ALA A 130 4.31 -3.30 5.73
N LEU A 131 4.15 -2.22 6.47
CA LEU A 131 5.19 -1.24 6.73
C LEU A 131 5.46 -1.10 8.23
N ALA A 132 6.71 -1.34 8.64
CA ALA A 132 7.16 -0.95 9.97
C ALA A 132 7.86 0.40 9.88
N ILE A 133 7.20 1.44 10.38
CA ILE A 133 7.65 2.82 10.33
C ILE A 133 8.31 3.15 11.66
N HIS A 134 9.64 3.08 11.70
CA HIS A 134 10.42 3.43 12.87
C HIS A 134 10.59 4.94 12.95
N THR A 135 10.09 5.52 14.00
CA THR A 135 10.16 6.96 14.29
C THR A 135 10.98 7.22 15.56
N PRO A 136 11.41 8.45 15.83
CA PRO A 136 12.05 8.77 17.10
C PRO A 136 11.18 8.55 18.34
N ALA A 137 9.85 8.49 18.18
CA ALA A 137 8.89 8.27 19.26
C ALA A 137 8.55 6.79 19.47
N GLY A 138 8.79 5.93 18.49
CA GLY A 138 8.46 4.52 18.53
C GLY A 138 8.10 3.97 17.14
N VAL A 139 7.65 2.73 17.08
CA VAL A 139 7.28 2.05 15.84
C VAL A 139 5.79 2.21 15.58
N ILE A 140 5.45 2.68 14.39
CA ILE A 140 4.09 2.59 13.85
C ILE A 140 4.08 1.39 12.89
N PHE A 141 3.15 0.47 13.09
CA PHE A 141 2.99 -0.67 12.20
C PHE A 141 1.73 -0.50 11.36
N HIS A 142 1.89 -0.43 10.05
CA HIS A 142 0.79 -0.32 9.07
C HIS A 142 0.70 -1.63 8.30
N THR A 143 -0.42 -2.33 8.41
CA THR A 143 -0.56 -3.66 7.79
C THR A 143 -0.67 -3.61 6.27
N GLY A 144 -1.05 -2.46 5.69
CA GLY A 144 -1.68 -2.45 4.38
C GLY A 144 -2.93 -3.31 4.42
N ASP A 145 -3.47 -3.65 3.29
CA ASP A 145 -4.51 -4.66 3.18
C ASP A 145 -3.88 -6.04 3.27
N PHE A 146 -4.44 -6.91 4.09
CA PHE A 146 -3.84 -8.21 4.33
C PHE A 146 -4.85 -9.31 4.66
N LYS A 147 -4.40 -10.53 4.49
CA LYS A 147 -4.99 -11.72 5.11
C LYS A 147 -3.88 -12.64 5.59
N VAL A 148 -4.20 -13.49 6.55
CA VAL A 148 -3.29 -14.55 7.00
C VAL A 148 -3.56 -15.79 6.15
N ASP A 149 -2.72 -16.03 5.15
CA ASP A 149 -2.79 -17.20 4.28
C ASP A 149 -1.48 -17.99 4.37
N TYR A 150 -1.55 -19.22 4.88
CA TYR A 150 -0.39 -20.12 5.00
C TYR A 150 -0.12 -20.92 3.73
N THR A 151 -1.03 -20.89 2.77
CA THR A 151 -0.93 -21.61 1.51
C THR A 151 -1.30 -20.69 0.34
N PRO A 152 -0.61 -19.54 0.19
CA PRO A 152 -0.90 -18.61 -0.90
C PRO A 152 -0.67 -19.29 -2.25
N VAL A 153 -1.39 -18.83 -3.27
CA VAL A 153 -1.23 -19.34 -4.65
C VAL A 153 0.10 -18.87 -5.25
N PHE A 154 0.56 -17.69 -4.86
CA PHE A 154 1.79 -17.11 -5.37
C PHE A 154 2.67 -16.56 -4.24
N GLY A 155 3.97 -16.84 -4.33
CA GLY A 155 4.96 -16.35 -3.37
C GLY A 155 4.96 -17.13 -2.06
N GLU A 156 5.53 -16.51 -1.05
CA GLU A 156 5.68 -17.05 0.30
C GLU A 156 4.53 -16.58 1.21
N PRO A 157 4.23 -17.29 2.30
CA PRO A 157 3.29 -16.84 3.32
C PRO A 157 3.66 -15.48 3.92
N ILE A 158 2.68 -14.85 4.55
CA ILE A 158 2.87 -13.62 5.34
C ILE A 158 3.99 -13.82 6.38
N ASP A 159 4.86 -12.82 6.53
CA ASP A 159 6.01 -12.89 7.46
C ASP A 159 5.58 -12.55 8.91
N LEU A 160 4.81 -13.46 9.51
CA LEU A 160 4.38 -13.33 10.91
C LEU A 160 5.56 -13.38 11.89
N GLN A 161 6.66 -14.05 11.52
CA GLN A 161 7.85 -14.08 12.37
C GLN A 161 8.40 -12.67 12.53
N ARG A 162 8.61 -11.95 11.41
CA ARG A 162 9.11 -10.58 11.45
C ARG A 162 8.16 -9.62 12.16
N MET A 163 6.87 -9.77 11.93
CA MET A 163 5.84 -9.00 12.65
C MET A 163 5.91 -9.25 14.16
N GLY A 164 6.05 -10.51 14.58
CA GLY A 164 6.20 -10.89 15.98
C GLY A 164 7.48 -10.33 16.63
N GLU A 165 8.61 -10.31 15.91
CA GLU A 165 9.86 -9.70 16.38
C GLU A 165 9.73 -8.19 16.63
N ILE A 166 8.98 -7.49 15.77
CA ILE A 166 8.68 -6.07 15.94
C ILE A 166 7.74 -5.87 17.11
N GLY A 167 6.69 -6.67 17.21
CA GLY A 167 5.73 -6.64 18.31
C GLY A 167 6.39 -6.84 19.67
N LYS A 168 7.35 -7.77 19.80
CA LYS A 168 8.12 -8.00 21.04
C LYS A 168 8.92 -6.77 21.48
N LYS A 169 9.35 -5.91 20.56
CA LYS A 169 10.09 -4.67 20.86
C LYS A 169 9.17 -3.53 21.27
N GLY A 170 7.88 -3.70 21.07
CA GLY A 170 6.85 -2.69 21.31
C GLY A 170 6.49 -1.89 20.07
N VAL A 171 5.19 -1.72 19.86
CA VAL A 171 4.59 -0.93 18.78
C VAL A 171 3.83 0.23 19.41
N LEU A 172 4.14 1.45 18.97
CA LEU A 172 3.48 2.66 19.45
C LEU A 172 2.04 2.77 18.95
N ALA A 173 1.84 2.41 17.67
CA ALA A 173 0.51 2.40 17.04
C ALA A 173 0.43 1.30 15.99
N LEU A 174 -0.71 0.64 15.92
CA LEU A 174 -1.08 -0.33 14.90
C LEU A 174 -2.17 0.29 14.02
N LEU A 175 -1.88 0.46 12.73
CA LEU A 175 -2.84 0.83 11.69
C LEU A 175 -3.18 -0.45 10.93
N CYS A 176 -4.33 -1.04 11.27
CA CYS A 176 -4.71 -2.37 10.81
C CYS A 176 -5.90 -2.29 9.85
N ASP A 177 -5.81 -3.02 8.74
CA ASP A 177 -6.97 -3.29 7.89
C ASP A 177 -8.10 -3.92 8.72
N SER A 178 -9.29 -3.40 8.52
CA SER A 178 -10.50 -3.81 9.24
C SER A 178 -11.70 -4.04 8.31
N THR A 179 -11.47 -4.22 7.02
CA THR A 179 -12.49 -4.30 5.97
C THR A 179 -13.59 -5.33 6.29
N ASN A 180 -13.23 -6.50 6.80
CA ASN A 180 -14.18 -7.56 7.14
C ASN A 180 -14.44 -7.73 8.65
N VAL A 181 -14.07 -6.75 9.49
CA VAL A 181 -14.14 -6.87 10.96
C VAL A 181 -15.55 -7.20 11.49
N MET A 182 -16.59 -6.74 10.79
CA MET A 182 -18.00 -7.00 11.18
C MET A 182 -18.56 -8.32 10.63
N ARG A 183 -17.82 -9.06 9.82
CA ARG A 183 -18.27 -10.32 9.24
C ARG A 183 -17.77 -11.49 10.09
N PRO A 184 -18.67 -12.34 10.62
CA PRO A 184 -18.25 -13.53 11.36
C PRO A 184 -17.62 -14.56 10.41
N GLY A 185 -16.69 -15.38 10.94
CA GLY A 185 -16.04 -16.47 10.20
C GLY A 185 -14.58 -16.17 9.85
N TYR A 186 -14.08 -16.91 8.87
CA TYR A 186 -12.68 -16.87 8.44
C TYR A 186 -12.59 -16.75 6.92
N THR A 187 -11.58 -16.01 6.46
CA THR A 187 -11.23 -15.96 5.03
C THR A 187 -10.47 -17.23 4.66
N MET A 188 -10.95 -17.93 3.65
CA MET A 188 -10.29 -19.12 3.11
C MET A 188 -8.98 -18.75 2.39
N SER A 189 -8.08 -19.73 2.25
CA SER A 189 -6.89 -19.55 1.40
C SER A 189 -7.28 -19.32 -0.07
N GLU A 190 -6.51 -18.48 -0.77
CA GLU A 190 -6.64 -18.27 -2.21
C GLU A 190 -6.54 -19.58 -3.01
N LYS A 191 -5.82 -20.58 -2.50
CA LYS A 191 -5.70 -21.90 -3.12
C LYS A 191 -7.05 -22.58 -3.32
N THR A 192 -8.03 -22.30 -2.47
CA THR A 192 -9.37 -22.88 -2.60
C THR A 192 -10.13 -22.35 -3.82
N VAL A 193 -9.83 -21.12 -4.24
CA VAL A 193 -10.42 -20.48 -5.43
C VAL A 193 -10.04 -21.26 -6.68
N GLY A 194 -8.77 -21.66 -6.82
CA GLY A 194 -8.29 -22.45 -7.95
C GLY A 194 -9.09 -23.75 -8.14
N LYS A 195 -9.32 -24.49 -7.05
CA LYS A 195 -10.13 -25.72 -7.11
C LYS A 195 -11.58 -25.47 -7.51
N THR A 196 -12.14 -24.34 -7.08
CA THR A 196 -13.50 -23.95 -7.49
C THR A 196 -13.54 -23.67 -8.99
N PHE A 197 -12.54 -22.98 -9.54
CA PHE A 197 -12.44 -22.76 -10.98
C PHE A 197 -12.29 -24.06 -11.76
N GLU A 198 -11.45 -25.00 -11.33
CA GLU A 198 -11.31 -26.32 -11.95
C GLU A 198 -12.66 -27.00 -12.06
N ASN A 199 -13.46 -27.06 -10.98
CA ASN A 199 -14.78 -27.64 -10.99
C ASN A 199 -15.73 -26.92 -11.97
N ILE A 200 -15.75 -25.59 -11.94
CA ILE A 200 -16.60 -24.78 -12.85
C ILE A 200 -16.23 -25.05 -14.31
N PHE A 201 -14.95 -25.11 -14.65
CA PHE A 201 -14.50 -25.39 -16.01
C PHE A 201 -14.85 -26.81 -16.43
N ASP A 202 -14.68 -27.78 -15.56
CA ASP A 202 -15.02 -29.20 -15.85
C ASP A 202 -16.53 -29.43 -16.09
N GLU A 203 -17.37 -28.78 -15.30
CA GLU A 203 -18.81 -28.87 -15.43
C GLU A 203 -19.36 -28.12 -16.66
N ASN A 204 -18.62 -27.15 -17.18
CA ASN A 204 -19.10 -26.25 -18.23
C ASN A 204 -18.24 -26.24 -19.51
N LYS A 205 -17.62 -27.38 -19.87
CA LYS A 205 -16.69 -27.51 -21.02
C LYS A 205 -17.25 -27.00 -22.37
N LYS A 206 -18.56 -26.94 -22.52
CA LYS A 206 -19.23 -26.50 -23.77
C LYS A 206 -19.75 -25.06 -23.71
N LYS A 207 -19.52 -24.33 -22.59
CA LYS A 207 -20.02 -22.99 -22.40
C LYS A 207 -18.85 -21.97 -22.42
N ARG A 208 -19.15 -20.72 -22.78
CA ARG A 208 -18.22 -19.61 -22.53
C ARG A 208 -18.33 -19.25 -21.06
N ILE A 209 -17.20 -19.18 -20.39
CA ILE A 209 -17.09 -18.74 -18.99
C ILE A 209 -16.46 -17.34 -19.03
N ILE A 210 -17.10 -16.39 -18.35
CA ILE A 210 -16.61 -15.02 -18.16
C ILE A 210 -16.33 -14.88 -16.67
N VAL A 211 -15.13 -14.44 -16.30
CA VAL A 211 -14.65 -14.24 -14.93
C VAL A 211 -14.34 -12.78 -14.73
#